data_736de6f58379e6a9010c89580e407f3b
#
_entry.id   736de6f58379e6a9010c89580e407f3b
#
_cell.length_a   1.000
_cell.length_b   1.000
_cell.length_c   1.000
_cell.angle_alpha   90.00
_cell.angle_beta   90.00
_cell.angle_gamma   90.00
#
_symmetry.space_group_name_H-M   'P 1'
#
loop_
_entity.id
_entity.type
_entity.pdbx_description
1 polymer ?
#
loop_
_entity_poly.entity_id
_entity_poly.type
_entity_poly.pdbx_seq_one_letter_code
_entity_poly.pdbx_strand_id
1 'polypeptide(L)'
;MSVCIALSLPIMAQRKVKTKVNAPATWAESIAAAKKQANSEMQRTCLPVVSQVIKAKTAAVPFTADVTGLEEMVLYTWGTVDGTNDDQAVWANAKLIAADGSSIWLNDLKDTFKNTGSGRLRFNENAKGQTVIMRGKQYRRTIMANANSQIVVPLNKRYVRFEAEIGLENRSSSGTAVFRLQGITGAEAATDNYKKISYGIYPVPAFCR
;
A
#
# COMPACT_ATOMS: atom_id res chain seq x y z
N MET A 1 -17.58 58.63 -55.15
CA MET A 1 -16.43 57.74 -55.44
C MET A 1 -16.10 56.97 -54.12
N SER A 2 -16.52 55.69 -54.03
CA SER A 2 -16.31 54.88 -52.85
C SER A 2 -15.34 53.79 -53.25
N VAL A 3 -14.19 53.78 -52.61
CA VAL A 3 -13.12 52.81 -52.87
C VAL A 3 -13.29 51.64 -51.90
N CYS A 4 -13.69 50.47 -52.41
CA CYS A 4 -13.67 49.23 -51.66
C CYS A 4 -12.25 48.65 -51.65
N ILE A 5 -11.61 48.62 -50.47
CA ILE A 5 -10.35 47.93 -50.27
C ILE A 5 -10.71 46.49 -49.85
N ALA A 6 -10.44 45.52 -50.71
CA ALA A 6 -10.55 44.12 -50.41
C ALA A 6 -9.33 43.68 -49.65
N LEU A 7 -9.47 43.36 -48.38
CA LEU A 7 -8.44 42.69 -47.54
C LEU A 7 -8.44 41.20 -47.84
N SER A 8 -7.42 40.74 -48.55
CA SER A 8 -7.14 39.31 -48.72
C SER A 8 -6.47 38.72 -47.47
N LEU A 9 -7.20 37.86 -46.76
CA LEU A 9 -6.64 37.06 -45.65
C LEU A 9 -5.78 35.92 -46.23
N PRO A 10 -4.62 35.63 -45.64
CA PRO A 10 -3.81 34.51 -46.10
C PRO A 10 -4.48 33.18 -45.69
N ILE A 11 -4.61 32.27 -46.64
CA ILE A 11 -5.07 30.91 -46.42
C ILE A 11 -3.98 30.17 -45.60
N MET A 12 -4.25 29.99 -44.33
CA MET A 12 -3.45 29.13 -43.48
C MET A 12 -3.52 27.70 -44.02
N ALA A 13 -2.41 27.20 -44.55
CA ALA A 13 -2.27 25.81 -44.94
C ALA A 13 -2.50 24.91 -43.74
N GLN A 14 -3.62 24.23 -43.68
CA GLN A 14 -3.87 23.21 -42.71
C GLN A 14 -2.91 22.03 -42.92
N ARG A 15 -1.91 21.94 -42.06
CA ARG A 15 -0.97 20.81 -42.00
C ARG A 15 -1.77 19.56 -41.61
N LYS A 16 -2.10 18.72 -42.59
CA LYS A 16 -2.70 17.40 -42.33
C LYS A 16 -1.70 16.58 -41.47
N VAL A 17 -1.95 16.54 -40.18
CA VAL A 17 -1.29 15.58 -39.27
C VAL A 17 -1.77 14.19 -39.71
N LYS A 18 -0.90 13.46 -40.39
CA LYS A 18 -1.12 12.05 -40.65
C LYS A 18 -0.99 11.31 -39.32
N THR A 19 -2.08 11.18 -38.61
CA THR A 19 -2.17 10.23 -37.50
C THR A 19 -1.99 8.86 -38.13
N LYS A 20 -0.85 8.18 -37.85
CA LYS A 20 -0.69 6.78 -38.16
C LYS A 20 -1.74 6.04 -37.36
N VAL A 21 -2.87 5.72 -37.97
CA VAL A 21 -3.80 4.73 -37.45
C VAL A 21 -3.07 3.41 -37.56
N ASN A 22 -2.50 2.94 -36.46
CA ASN A 22 -1.95 1.58 -36.41
C ASN A 22 -3.08 0.63 -36.83
N ALA A 23 -2.79 -0.31 -37.70
CA ALA A 23 -3.73 -1.36 -38.08
C ALA A 23 -4.31 -1.96 -36.80
N PRO A 24 -5.61 -2.26 -36.73
CA PRO A 24 -6.21 -2.86 -35.54
C PRO A 24 -5.42 -4.15 -35.23
N ALA A 25 -4.97 -4.26 -33.97
CA ALA A 25 -4.31 -5.47 -33.50
C ALA A 25 -5.16 -6.68 -33.85
N THR A 26 -4.54 -7.75 -34.32
CA THR A 26 -5.27 -8.99 -34.58
C THR A 26 -5.99 -9.42 -33.31
N TRP A 27 -7.10 -10.13 -33.45
CA TRP A 27 -7.85 -10.64 -32.29
C TRP A 27 -6.92 -11.41 -31.31
N ALA A 28 -5.96 -12.17 -31.83
CA ALA A 28 -4.98 -12.90 -31.05
C ALA A 28 -4.05 -11.97 -30.24
N GLU A 29 -3.58 -10.88 -30.84
CA GLU A 29 -2.75 -9.87 -30.17
C GLU A 29 -3.51 -9.13 -29.10
N SER A 30 -4.78 -8.78 -29.36
CA SER A 30 -5.66 -8.16 -28.36
C SER A 30 -5.90 -9.05 -27.17
N ILE A 31 -6.13 -10.36 -27.37
CA ILE A 31 -6.26 -11.34 -26.28
C ILE A 31 -4.95 -11.49 -25.52
N ALA A 32 -3.81 -11.55 -26.20
CA ALA A 32 -2.50 -11.69 -25.55
C ALA A 32 -2.17 -10.45 -24.70
N ALA A 33 -2.47 -9.26 -25.21
CA ALA A 33 -2.31 -8.01 -24.46
C ALA A 33 -3.21 -7.95 -23.22
N ALA A 34 -4.50 -8.31 -23.35
CA ALA A 34 -5.44 -8.38 -22.26
C ALA A 34 -5.02 -9.40 -21.18
N LYS A 35 -4.55 -10.58 -21.61
CA LYS A 35 -4.02 -11.60 -20.68
C LYS A 35 -2.76 -11.11 -19.95
N LYS A 36 -1.85 -10.44 -20.64
CA LYS A 36 -0.64 -9.87 -20.04
C LYS A 36 -0.97 -8.78 -19.02
N GLN A 37 -1.93 -7.91 -19.33
CA GLN A 37 -2.40 -6.87 -18.43
C GLN A 37 -3.08 -7.47 -17.20
N ALA A 38 -4.01 -8.41 -17.37
CA ALA A 38 -4.70 -9.09 -16.28
C ALA A 38 -3.71 -9.83 -15.36
N ASN A 39 -2.72 -10.52 -15.92
CA ASN A 39 -1.67 -11.18 -15.13
C ASN A 39 -0.79 -10.16 -14.36
N SER A 40 -0.47 -9.01 -14.97
CA SER A 40 0.28 -7.95 -14.31
C SER A 40 -0.49 -7.32 -13.15
N GLU A 41 -1.78 -7.08 -13.32
CA GLU A 41 -2.66 -6.56 -12.28
C GLU A 41 -2.85 -7.60 -11.15
N MET A 42 -3.05 -8.87 -11.49
CA MET A 42 -3.17 -9.96 -10.53
C MET A 42 -1.88 -10.15 -9.72
N GLN A 43 -0.70 -10.06 -10.35
CA GLN A 43 0.58 -10.14 -9.65
C GLN A 43 0.77 -8.99 -8.66
N ARG A 44 0.34 -7.76 -8.97
CA ARG A 44 0.43 -6.62 -8.04
C ARG A 44 -0.42 -6.80 -6.79
N THR A 45 -1.59 -7.43 -6.92
CA THR A 45 -2.52 -7.61 -5.81
C THR A 45 -2.22 -8.85 -4.97
N CYS A 46 -1.52 -9.85 -5.52
CA CYS A 46 -1.25 -11.13 -4.87
C CYS A 46 0.07 -11.20 -4.11
N LEU A 47 1.06 -10.42 -4.48
CA LEU A 47 2.39 -10.49 -3.83
C LEU A 47 2.38 -9.66 -2.54
N PRO A 48 2.66 -10.28 -1.38
CA PRO A 48 2.85 -9.51 -0.17
C PRO A 48 4.10 -8.63 -0.28
N VAL A 49 4.02 -7.38 0.16
CA VAL A 49 5.20 -6.55 0.40
C VAL A 49 5.74 -6.88 1.77
N VAL A 50 7.00 -7.29 1.84
CA VAL A 50 7.66 -7.70 3.08
C VAL A 50 8.93 -6.87 3.25
N SER A 51 9.15 -6.33 4.45
CA SER A 51 10.38 -5.64 4.78
C SER A 51 11.55 -6.61 5.00
N GLN A 52 12.76 -6.12 4.95
CA GLN A 52 13.87 -6.75 5.64
C GLN A 52 13.62 -6.80 7.16
N VAL A 53 14.44 -7.56 7.89
CA VAL A 53 14.41 -7.55 9.36
C VAL A 53 14.79 -6.15 9.86
N ILE A 54 13.90 -5.52 10.59
CA ILE A 54 14.13 -4.23 11.26
C ILE A 54 14.62 -4.50 12.67
N LYS A 55 15.74 -3.90 13.03
CA LYS A 55 16.37 -4.06 14.34
C LYS A 55 16.10 -2.84 15.23
N ALA A 56 16.05 -3.07 16.53
CA ALA A 56 16.01 -1.99 17.51
C ALA A 56 17.17 -1.00 17.30
N LYS A 57 16.97 0.26 17.68
CA LYS A 57 17.94 1.35 17.56
C LYS A 57 18.35 1.71 16.12
N THR A 58 17.71 1.15 15.10
CA THR A 58 17.93 1.56 13.70
C THR A 58 16.98 2.70 13.31
N ALA A 59 17.35 3.44 12.26
CA ALA A 59 16.46 4.46 11.68
C ALA A 59 15.21 3.80 11.10
N ALA A 60 14.10 4.52 11.10
CA ALA A 60 12.90 4.08 10.39
C ALA A 60 13.17 3.94 8.88
N VAL A 61 12.55 2.97 8.27
CA VAL A 61 12.74 2.62 6.86
C VAL A 61 11.43 2.93 6.10
N PRO A 62 11.51 3.55 4.91
CA PRO A 62 10.33 3.72 4.06
C PRO A 62 9.71 2.37 3.69
N PHE A 63 8.38 2.33 3.67
CA PHE A 63 7.61 1.17 3.27
C PHE A 63 6.46 1.62 2.36
N THR A 64 6.42 1.09 1.15
CA THR A 64 5.41 1.43 0.15
C THR A 64 4.82 0.18 -0.47
N ALA A 65 3.55 0.23 -0.84
CA ALA A 65 2.86 -0.87 -1.52
C ALA A 65 1.83 -0.33 -2.52
N ASP A 66 1.67 -1.03 -3.64
CA ASP A 66 0.54 -0.85 -4.55
C ASP A 66 -0.68 -1.57 -3.93
N VAL A 67 -1.75 -0.83 -3.71
CA VAL A 67 -3.00 -1.33 -3.11
C VAL A 67 -4.18 -1.16 -4.07
N THR A 68 -3.90 -0.97 -5.35
CA THR A 68 -4.91 -0.75 -6.38
C THR A 68 -5.87 -1.94 -6.45
N GLY A 69 -7.17 -1.65 -6.39
CA GLY A 69 -8.23 -2.66 -6.53
C GLY A 69 -8.46 -3.56 -5.33
N LEU A 70 -7.74 -3.36 -4.22
CA LEU A 70 -7.93 -4.16 -3.01
C LEU A 70 -9.21 -3.74 -2.25
N GLU A 71 -9.92 -4.73 -1.73
CA GLU A 71 -11.03 -4.50 -0.79
C GLU A 71 -10.50 -4.20 0.62
N GLU A 72 -9.51 -4.96 1.05
CA GLU A 72 -8.88 -4.81 2.34
C GLU A 72 -7.35 -4.97 2.20
N MET A 73 -6.60 -4.42 3.14
CA MET A 73 -5.20 -4.77 3.36
C MET A 73 -5.00 -5.23 4.79
N VAL A 74 -4.03 -6.12 4.98
CA VAL A 74 -3.61 -6.56 6.30
C VAL A 74 -2.18 -6.15 6.53
N LEU A 75 -1.97 -5.36 7.58
CA LEU A 75 -0.65 -4.99 8.06
C LEU A 75 -0.23 -5.99 9.14
N TYR A 76 0.85 -6.69 8.89
CA TYR A 76 1.43 -7.64 9.85
C TYR A 76 2.70 -7.06 10.45
N THR A 77 2.90 -7.37 11.72
CA THR A 77 4.19 -7.23 12.38
C THR A 77 4.53 -8.54 13.05
N TRP A 78 5.62 -9.15 12.66
CA TRP A 78 6.07 -10.43 13.21
C TRP A 78 7.42 -10.28 13.92
N GLY A 79 7.56 -10.96 15.04
CA GLY A 79 8.86 -11.22 15.64
C GLY A 79 9.72 -12.11 14.74
N THR A 80 10.98 -12.19 15.03
CA THR A 80 11.93 -13.04 14.31
C THR A 80 12.34 -14.26 15.14
N VAL A 81 13.48 -14.86 14.85
CA VAL A 81 13.97 -16.06 15.57
C VAL A 81 14.29 -15.80 17.05
N ASP A 82 14.44 -14.55 17.46
CA ASP A 82 14.62 -14.14 18.86
C ASP A 82 13.31 -14.03 19.65
N GLY A 83 12.18 -14.31 18.99
CA GLY A 83 10.84 -14.28 19.58
C GLY A 83 10.10 -12.98 19.35
N THR A 84 9.26 -12.60 20.31
CA THR A 84 8.41 -11.38 20.22
C THR A 84 8.69 -10.40 21.35
N ASN A 85 9.65 -10.72 22.19
CA ASN A 85 10.01 -9.88 23.32
C ASN A 85 10.69 -8.61 22.82
N ASP A 86 10.27 -7.47 23.40
CA ASP A 86 10.85 -6.17 23.08
C ASP A 86 10.58 -5.65 21.64
N ASP A 87 9.66 -6.28 20.91
CA ASP A 87 9.28 -5.92 19.54
C ASP A 87 8.18 -4.85 19.55
N GLN A 88 8.55 -3.64 19.95
CA GLN A 88 7.64 -2.49 19.97
C GLN A 88 7.59 -1.85 18.58
N ALA A 89 6.89 -2.51 17.67
CA ALA A 89 6.86 -2.14 16.26
C ALA A 89 5.92 -0.96 15.99
N VAL A 90 6.34 -0.12 15.03
CA VAL A 90 5.68 1.13 14.70
C VAL A 90 5.48 1.26 13.20
N TRP A 91 4.25 1.53 12.79
CA TRP A 91 3.89 2.09 11.49
C TRP A 91 3.72 3.60 11.68
N ALA A 92 4.72 4.38 11.25
CA ALA A 92 4.71 5.83 11.38
C ALA A 92 4.33 6.50 10.06
N ASN A 93 3.67 7.65 10.12
CA ASN A 93 3.24 8.43 8.97
C ASN A 93 2.52 7.59 7.90
N ALA A 94 1.77 6.59 8.36
CA ALA A 94 1.03 5.68 7.48
C ALA A 94 -0.14 6.42 6.82
N LYS A 95 -0.19 6.38 5.48
CA LYS A 95 -1.24 7.03 4.69
C LYS A 95 -1.64 6.19 3.47
N LEU A 96 -2.87 6.40 3.05
CA LEU A 96 -3.43 5.86 1.81
C LEU A 96 -3.59 6.99 0.80
N ILE A 97 -3.27 6.73 -0.45
CA ILE A 97 -3.30 7.70 -1.54
C ILE A 97 -4.26 7.18 -2.60
N ALA A 98 -5.23 8.01 -2.99
CA ALA A 98 -6.19 7.71 -4.04
C ALA A 98 -5.63 8.06 -5.44
N ALA A 99 -6.32 7.63 -6.50
CA ALA A 99 -5.89 7.84 -7.89
C ALA A 99 -5.82 9.32 -8.29
N ASP A 100 -6.62 10.19 -7.65
CA ASP A 100 -6.62 11.63 -7.86
C ASP A 100 -5.50 12.37 -7.09
N GLY A 101 -4.66 11.63 -6.35
CA GLY A 101 -3.58 12.17 -5.52
C GLY A 101 -4.02 12.61 -4.12
N SER A 102 -5.32 12.60 -3.80
CA SER A 102 -5.79 12.84 -2.43
C SER A 102 -5.27 11.77 -1.48
N SER A 103 -5.12 12.10 -0.21
CA SER A 103 -4.60 11.15 0.77
C SER A 103 -5.31 11.25 2.11
N ILE A 104 -5.33 10.14 2.84
CA ILE A 104 -5.85 10.04 4.20
C ILE A 104 -4.83 9.33 5.09
N TRP A 105 -4.66 9.83 6.31
CA TRP A 105 -3.83 9.15 7.31
C TRP A 105 -4.55 7.93 7.87
N LEU A 106 -3.82 6.82 8.04
CA LEU A 106 -4.40 5.61 8.64
C LEU A 106 -4.97 5.86 10.03
N ASN A 107 -4.36 6.76 10.81
CA ASN A 107 -4.84 7.15 12.13
C ASN A 107 -6.29 7.68 12.12
N ASP A 108 -6.69 8.33 11.02
CA ASP A 108 -8.03 8.90 10.86
C ASP A 108 -9.08 7.82 10.53
N LEU A 109 -8.63 6.61 10.19
CA LEU A 109 -9.46 5.43 9.91
C LEU A 109 -9.48 4.41 11.08
N LYS A 110 -8.87 4.72 12.21
CA LYS A 110 -8.64 3.78 13.33
C LYS A 110 -9.89 3.01 13.79
N ASP A 111 -11.06 3.65 13.75
CA ASP A 111 -12.31 3.06 14.21
C ASP A 111 -12.87 2.00 13.22
N THR A 112 -12.31 1.93 12.02
CA THR A 112 -12.66 0.91 11.01
C THR A 112 -11.75 -0.33 11.07
N PHE A 113 -10.68 -0.30 11.86
CA PHE A 113 -9.72 -1.38 11.92
C PHE A 113 -10.24 -2.59 12.68
N LYS A 114 -9.89 -3.78 12.18
CA LYS A 114 -10.02 -5.02 12.94
C LYS A 114 -8.62 -5.47 13.35
N ASN A 115 -8.35 -5.53 14.65
CA ASN A 115 -7.11 -6.10 15.18
C ASN A 115 -7.36 -7.56 15.55
N THR A 116 -6.63 -8.47 14.90
CA THR A 116 -6.74 -9.92 15.14
C THR A 116 -5.48 -10.51 15.75
N GLY A 117 -4.45 -9.68 15.97
CA GLY A 117 -3.18 -10.10 16.55
C GLY A 117 -3.09 -9.90 18.06
N SER A 118 -1.92 -10.19 18.61
CA SER A 118 -1.62 -10.01 20.02
C SER A 118 -1.39 -8.54 20.38
N GLY A 119 -1.87 -8.15 21.54
CA GLY A 119 -1.65 -6.84 22.10
C GLY A 119 -2.66 -5.76 21.66
N ARG A 120 -2.58 -4.63 22.35
CA ARG A 120 -3.41 -3.46 22.06
C ARG A 120 -2.75 -2.54 21.05
N LEU A 121 -3.48 -2.13 20.02
CA LEU A 121 -3.04 -1.03 19.15
C LEU A 121 -2.99 0.29 19.95
N ARG A 122 -1.93 1.05 19.72
CA ARG A 122 -1.78 2.41 20.25
C ARG A 122 -1.61 3.38 19.12
N PHE A 123 -2.28 4.51 19.23
CA PHE A 123 -2.27 5.55 18.21
C PHE A 123 -1.61 6.80 18.77
N ASN A 124 -0.56 7.26 18.08
CA ASN A 124 0.19 8.48 18.39
C ASN A 124 0.95 8.45 19.73
N GLU A 125 0.97 7.30 20.39
CA GLU A 125 1.61 7.10 21.69
C GLU A 125 2.31 5.74 21.79
N ASN A 126 3.30 5.66 22.65
CA ASN A 126 3.95 4.41 23.01
C ASN A 126 3.23 3.71 24.18
N ALA A 127 3.77 2.60 24.67
CA ALA A 127 3.15 1.81 25.76
C ALA A 127 3.04 2.57 27.11
N LYS A 128 3.71 3.73 27.26
CA LYS A 128 3.62 4.61 28.43
C LYS A 128 2.76 5.85 28.19
N GLY A 129 2.05 5.97 27.06
CA GLY A 129 1.28 7.16 26.70
C GLY A 129 2.17 8.36 26.29
N GLN A 130 3.40 8.11 25.87
CA GLN A 130 4.34 9.15 25.47
C GLN A 130 4.50 9.18 23.95
N THR A 131 5.01 10.28 23.41
CA THR A 131 5.34 10.40 21.98
C THR A 131 6.26 9.28 21.54
N VAL A 132 5.96 8.68 20.40
CA VAL A 132 6.77 7.63 19.80
C VAL A 132 8.06 8.22 19.24
N ILE A 133 9.18 7.59 19.56
CA ILE A 133 10.52 7.98 19.08
C ILE A 133 11.17 6.76 18.45
N MET A 134 11.69 6.90 17.22
CA MET A 134 12.55 5.90 16.57
C MET A 134 13.90 6.54 16.24
N ARG A 135 14.98 6.00 16.80
CA ARG A 135 16.35 6.51 16.69
C ARG A 135 16.47 8.04 16.84
N GLY A 136 15.83 8.58 17.90
CA GLY A 136 15.86 10.01 18.21
C GLY A 136 14.90 10.91 17.42
N LYS A 137 14.30 10.43 16.32
CA LYS A 137 13.27 11.16 15.58
C LYS A 137 11.89 10.92 16.22
N GLN A 138 11.18 11.99 16.52
CA GLN A 138 9.81 11.95 17.04
C GLN A 138 8.79 11.82 15.91
N TYR A 139 7.74 11.03 16.16
CA TYR A 139 6.65 10.80 15.22
C TYR A 139 5.31 11.12 15.87
N ARG A 140 4.53 11.99 15.24
CA ARG A 140 3.22 12.42 15.74
C ARG A 140 2.08 11.53 15.27
N ARG A 141 2.24 10.87 14.12
CA ARG A 141 1.25 9.96 13.55
C ARG A 141 1.82 8.56 13.53
N THR A 142 1.36 7.72 14.44
CA THR A 142 1.89 6.37 14.60
C THR A 142 0.78 5.39 14.92
N ILE A 143 0.96 4.16 14.45
CA ILE A 143 0.23 2.99 14.89
C ILE A 143 1.28 2.05 15.46
N MET A 144 1.27 1.88 16.77
CA MET A 144 2.17 0.97 17.45
C MET A 144 1.45 -0.35 17.69
N ALA A 145 2.07 -1.42 17.27
CA ALA A 145 1.57 -2.79 17.38
C ALA A 145 2.71 -3.73 17.70
N ASN A 146 2.67 -4.38 18.85
CA ASN A 146 3.70 -5.37 19.18
C ASN A 146 3.64 -6.58 18.23
N ALA A 147 4.76 -7.26 18.01
CA ALA A 147 4.75 -8.55 17.36
C ALA A 147 4.05 -9.59 18.28
N ASN A 148 3.23 -10.50 17.79
CA ASN A 148 2.72 -10.67 16.44
C ASN A 148 1.36 -9.97 16.29
N SER A 149 1.28 -8.94 15.50
CA SER A 149 0.03 -8.20 15.30
C SER A 149 -0.45 -8.29 13.86
N GLN A 150 -1.76 -8.16 13.68
CA GLN A 150 -2.45 -8.12 12.41
C GLN A 150 -3.52 -7.02 12.47
N ILE A 151 -3.45 -6.07 11.57
CA ILE A 151 -4.38 -4.96 11.46
C ILE A 151 -5.05 -5.05 10.09
N VAL A 152 -6.34 -5.35 10.06
CA VAL A 152 -7.14 -5.34 8.83
C VAL A 152 -7.70 -3.94 8.61
N VAL A 153 -7.41 -3.38 7.45
CA VAL A 153 -7.83 -2.03 7.05
C VAL A 153 -8.72 -2.14 5.81
N PRO A 154 -9.98 -1.69 5.87
CA PRO A 154 -10.85 -1.67 4.70
C PRO A 154 -10.39 -0.58 3.72
N LEU A 155 -10.22 -0.93 2.46
CA LEU A 155 -9.82 -0.03 1.38
C LEU A 155 -10.99 0.28 0.44
N ASN A 156 -11.90 -0.68 0.25
CA ASN A 156 -13.07 -0.58 -0.63
C ASN A 156 -12.67 -0.10 -2.06
N LYS A 157 -11.53 -0.54 -2.56
CA LYS A 157 -10.96 -0.19 -3.89
C LYS A 157 -10.73 1.31 -4.14
N ARG A 158 -10.70 2.14 -3.09
CA ARG A 158 -10.61 3.60 -3.23
C ARG A 158 -9.19 4.12 -3.37
N TYR A 159 -8.19 3.31 -3.02
CA TYR A 159 -6.81 3.74 -2.92
C TYR A 159 -5.93 2.96 -3.88
N VAL A 160 -4.84 3.60 -4.33
CA VAL A 160 -3.88 3.01 -5.26
C VAL A 160 -2.53 2.78 -4.60
N ARG A 161 -2.19 3.50 -3.52
CA ARG A 161 -0.90 3.37 -2.86
C ARG A 161 -1.01 3.53 -1.35
N PHE A 162 -0.24 2.70 -0.65
CA PHE A 162 0.04 2.82 0.77
C PHE A 162 1.48 3.28 0.97
N GLU A 163 1.71 4.21 1.89
CA GLU A 163 3.04 4.67 2.29
C GLU A 163 3.13 4.73 3.82
N ALA A 164 4.29 4.36 4.37
CA ALA A 164 4.60 4.46 5.79
C ALA A 164 6.12 4.55 6.01
N GLU A 165 6.53 4.90 7.22
CA GLU A 165 7.86 4.66 7.77
C GLU A 165 7.72 3.56 8.84
N ILE A 166 8.52 2.50 8.76
CA ILE A 166 8.47 1.37 9.68
C ILE A 166 9.71 1.31 10.56
N GLY A 167 9.56 0.90 11.80
CA GLY A 167 10.67 0.81 12.74
C GLY A 167 10.27 0.25 14.08
N LEU A 168 11.23 0.16 15.01
CA LEU A 168 10.99 -0.16 16.41
C LEU A 168 11.13 1.09 17.27
N GLU A 169 10.26 1.20 18.28
CA GLU A 169 10.26 2.31 19.23
C GLU A 169 11.56 2.29 20.05
N ASN A 170 12.05 3.46 20.45
CA ASN A 170 13.37 3.62 21.08
C ASN A 170 13.58 2.81 22.38
N ARG A 171 12.53 2.41 23.06
CA ARG A 171 12.62 1.58 24.26
C ARG A 171 12.86 0.10 23.97
N SER A 172 12.62 -0.33 22.72
CA SER A 172 13.15 -1.62 22.29
C SER A 172 14.67 -1.59 22.38
N SER A 173 15.24 -2.51 23.12
CA SER A 173 16.69 -2.57 23.35
C SER A 173 17.38 -3.53 22.39
N SER A 174 16.75 -4.66 22.11
CA SER A 174 17.27 -5.78 21.32
C SER A 174 16.27 -6.35 20.32
N GLY A 175 15.00 -5.91 20.34
CA GLY A 175 13.93 -6.44 19.50
C GLY A 175 14.24 -6.44 18.02
N THR A 176 13.66 -7.40 17.29
CA THR A 176 13.72 -7.47 15.83
C THR A 176 12.37 -7.85 15.25
N ALA A 177 11.92 -7.15 14.23
CA ALA A 177 10.62 -7.40 13.63
C ALA A 177 10.66 -7.37 12.10
N VAL A 178 9.70 -8.06 11.49
CA VAL A 178 9.41 -8.00 10.06
C VAL A 178 8.03 -7.41 9.87
N PHE A 179 7.93 -6.45 8.97
CA PHE A 179 6.69 -5.81 8.57
C PHE A 179 6.22 -6.36 7.23
N ARG A 180 4.94 -6.64 7.12
CA ARG A 180 4.36 -7.16 5.89
C ARG A 180 3.01 -6.51 5.62
N LEU A 181 2.72 -6.23 4.36
CA LEU A 181 1.40 -5.90 3.86
C LEU A 181 0.92 -7.00 2.92
N GLN A 182 -0.27 -7.53 3.20
CA GLN A 182 -1.00 -8.47 2.35
C GLN A 182 -2.25 -7.80 1.82
N GLY A 183 -2.50 -7.88 0.52
CA GLY A 183 -3.76 -7.46 -0.08
C GLY A 183 -4.83 -8.55 -0.01
N ILE A 184 -6.08 -8.15 0.09
CA ILE A 184 -7.26 -9.01 0.01
C ILE A 184 -8.17 -8.48 -1.07
N THR A 185 -8.51 -9.32 -2.04
CA THR A 185 -9.48 -9.02 -3.09
C THR A 185 -10.90 -9.38 -2.64
N GLY A 186 -11.93 -8.89 -3.35
CA GLY A 186 -13.32 -9.09 -2.96
C GLY A 186 -13.75 -10.55 -2.80
N ALA A 187 -13.18 -11.46 -3.60
CA ALA A 187 -13.46 -12.90 -3.50
C ALA A 187 -12.92 -13.52 -2.20
N GLU A 188 -11.79 -13.04 -1.71
CA GLU A 188 -11.17 -13.52 -0.47
C GLU A 188 -11.80 -12.87 0.76
N ALA A 189 -12.17 -11.60 0.67
CA ALA A 189 -12.87 -10.87 1.74
C ALA A 189 -14.22 -11.52 2.07
N ALA A 190 -14.93 -12.02 1.06
CA ALA A 190 -16.24 -12.68 1.22
C ALA A 190 -16.16 -14.03 1.95
N THR A 191 -15.00 -14.67 2.02
CA THR A 191 -14.85 -16.02 2.58
C THR A 191 -14.46 -16.08 4.05
N ASP A 192 -14.25 -14.92 4.70
CA ASP A 192 -13.77 -14.85 6.12
C ASP A 192 -12.46 -15.63 6.36
N ASN A 193 -11.75 -15.98 5.29
CA ASN A 193 -10.56 -16.83 5.33
C ASN A 193 -9.35 -16.18 5.99
N TYR A 194 -9.38 -14.86 6.20
CA TYR A 194 -8.31 -14.18 6.93
C TYR A 194 -8.20 -14.64 8.40
N LYS A 195 -9.24 -15.26 8.98
CA LYS A 195 -9.13 -15.91 10.32
C LYS A 195 -8.17 -17.09 10.33
N LYS A 196 -7.95 -17.73 9.18
CA LYS A 196 -6.98 -18.83 9.03
C LYS A 196 -5.54 -18.35 8.81
N ILE A 197 -5.35 -17.05 8.62
CA ILE A 197 -4.05 -16.40 8.39
C ILE A 197 -3.16 -16.40 9.65
N SER A 198 -3.70 -16.77 10.79
CA SER A 198 -3.09 -16.55 12.09
C SER A 198 -1.77 -17.28 12.34
N TYR A 199 -1.47 -18.36 11.67
CA TYR A 199 -0.30 -19.19 12.02
C TYR A 199 0.28 -19.88 10.80
N GLY A 200 1.09 -19.19 10.04
CA GLY A 200 1.95 -19.92 9.14
C GLY A 200 1.83 -19.56 7.66
N ILE A 201 2.83 -19.97 7.01
CA ILE A 201 3.11 -19.95 5.60
C ILE A 201 1.80 -19.97 4.79
N TYR A 202 1.40 -18.78 4.23
CA TYR A 202 0.36 -18.78 3.24
C TYR A 202 0.81 -19.59 2.04
N PRO A 203 0.06 -20.56 1.60
CA PRO A 203 0.22 -21.00 0.24
C PRO A 203 -0.12 -19.79 -0.64
N VAL A 204 0.86 -19.37 -1.45
CA VAL A 204 0.60 -18.44 -2.54
C VAL A 204 -0.57 -19.04 -3.33
N PRO A 205 -1.69 -18.32 -3.53
CA PRO A 205 -2.81 -18.84 -4.29
C PRO A 205 -2.32 -19.45 -5.60
N ALA A 206 -2.91 -20.56 -6.04
CA ALA A 206 -2.43 -21.30 -7.21
C ALA A 206 -2.37 -20.45 -8.50
N PHE A 207 -3.12 -19.35 -8.55
CA PHE A 207 -3.09 -18.37 -9.64
C PHE A 207 -1.97 -17.32 -9.53
N CYS A 208 -1.21 -17.33 -8.43
CA CYS A 208 -0.03 -16.48 -8.25
C CYS A 208 1.29 -17.22 -8.49
N ARG A 209 1.26 -18.47 -8.98
CA ARG A 209 2.44 -19.26 -9.34
C ARG A 209 2.78 -19.15 -10.82
#